data_4375d237130dc9f050f9c5b3200da387
#
_entry.id   4375d237130dc9f050f9c5b3200da387
#
_cell.length_a   1.000
_cell.length_b   1.000
_cell.length_c   1.000
_cell.angle_alpha   90.00
_cell.angle_beta   90.00
_cell.angle_gamma   90.00
#
_symmetry.space_group_name_H-M   'P 1'
#
loop_
_entity.id
_entity.type
_entity.pdbx_description
1 polymer ?
#
loop_
_entity_poly.entity_id
_entity_poly.type
_entity_poly.pdbx_seq_one_letter_code
_entity_poly.pdbx_strand_id
1 'polypeptide(L)'
;VTSLTRAALGILLALVVVATPLVPAQADEPDPDPIRGLVLPPLDSLIGLLRPLPVPGADYAGDLCKSGGDECIDEVIDRMYQRLDGLVATCSHSAIFSLAYLRVTENVRDAVRSGYFDDEKWLNRVDTVFAELYFDTTSRWESGRRTGIPAAWRIALQAEDDKAVSGLGNFMLAMNAHINRDFPYVIAKVGLTAPDGTSHKADHDRYNQRLDSLYAPVFAEEARRFDPTFDDVNAGTVEETIAGVIMRGWREMVWRHAELLALARTPLQRTLAQREIETYAALQGLMIRQLFQIPDSERRDAWCAAHGQDG
;
A
#
# COMPACT_ATOMS: atom_id res chain seq x y z
N VAL A 1 -7.09 -3.81 23.85
CA VAL A 1 -6.75 -5.15 23.34
C VAL A 1 -7.86 -5.71 22.42
N THR A 2 -9.13 -5.32 22.59
CA THR A 2 -10.26 -5.99 21.94
C THR A 2 -10.71 -5.39 20.60
N SER A 3 -10.36 -4.17 20.23
CA SER A 3 -10.86 -3.56 18.99
C SER A 3 -9.92 -3.75 17.79
N LEU A 4 -8.62 -3.63 17.98
CA LEU A 4 -7.62 -3.76 16.90
C LEU A 4 -7.45 -5.21 16.41
N THR A 5 -7.48 -6.19 17.33
CA THR A 5 -7.50 -7.62 16.97
C THR A 5 -8.75 -7.99 16.17
N ARG A 6 -9.90 -7.35 16.43
CA ARG A 6 -11.11 -7.55 15.63
C ARG A 6 -11.03 -6.90 14.25
N ALA A 7 -10.34 -5.75 14.14
CA ALA A 7 -10.13 -5.05 12.87
C ALA A 7 -9.19 -5.85 11.94
N ALA A 8 -8.06 -6.31 12.47
CA ALA A 8 -7.12 -7.12 11.71
C ALA A 8 -7.71 -8.46 11.25
N LEU A 9 -8.52 -9.10 12.09
CA LEU A 9 -9.22 -10.34 11.76
C LEU A 9 -10.29 -10.11 10.67
N GLY A 10 -10.99 -8.98 10.68
CA GLY A 10 -11.98 -8.61 9.67
C GLY A 10 -11.37 -8.41 8.27
N ILE A 11 -10.20 -7.79 8.19
CA ILE A 11 -9.47 -7.58 6.93
C ILE A 11 -8.91 -8.91 6.38
N LEU A 12 -8.44 -9.81 7.26
CA LEU A 12 -8.00 -11.16 6.87
C LEU A 12 -9.17 -12.01 6.35
N LEU A 13 -10.35 -11.95 6.99
CA LEU A 13 -11.52 -12.70 6.54
C LEU A 13 -12.03 -12.22 5.17
N ALA A 14 -11.95 -10.92 4.89
CA ALA A 14 -12.34 -10.37 3.59
C ALA A 14 -11.43 -10.82 2.44
N LEU A 15 -10.15 -11.06 2.73
CA LEU A 15 -9.17 -11.60 1.76
C LEU A 15 -9.38 -13.10 1.50
N VAL A 16 -9.90 -13.85 2.47
CA VAL A 16 -10.09 -15.33 2.37
C VAL A 16 -11.44 -15.69 1.73
N VAL A 17 -12.49 -14.87 1.87
CA VAL A 17 -13.84 -15.18 1.38
C VAL A 17 -13.95 -15.18 -0.15
N VAL A 18 -13.03 -14.53 -0.88
CA VAL A 18 -13.07 -14.49 -2.35
C VAL A 18 -12.49 -15.74 -3.02
N ALA A 19 -11.86 -16.66 -2.27
CA ALA A 19 -11.10 -17.78 -2.84
C ALA A 19 -11.65 -19.20 -2.59
N THR A 20 -12.85 -19.37 -1.98
CA THR A 20 -13.37 -20.74 -1.71
C THR A 20 -14.62 -21.07 -2.51
N PRO A 21 -14.61 -22.13 -3.34
CA PRO A 21 -15.85 -22.69 -3.88
C PRO A 21 -16.67 -23.34 -2.77
N LEU A 22 -17.97 -23.04 -2.71
CA LEU A 22 -18.94 -23.66 -1.82
C LEU A 22 -19.10 -25.14 -2.16
N VAL A 23 -18.59 -26.02 -1.30
CA VAL A 23 -18.91 -27.44 -1.29
C VAL A 23 -19.94 -27.68 -0.16
N PRO A 24 -21.08 -28.32 -0.41
CA PRO A 24 -22.06 -28.59 0.65
C PRO A 24 -21.51 -29.62 1.65
N ALA A 25 -21.46 -29.23 2.92
CA ALA A 25 -21.02 -30.09 4.02
C ALA A 25 -22.15 -31.01 4.45
N GLN A 26 -21.86 -32.31 4.58
CA GLN A 26 -22.66 -33.24 5.40
C GLN A 26 -22.33 -33.01 6.87
N ALA A 27 -23.36 -32.92 7.70
CA ALA A 27 -23.20 -32.62 9.11
C ALA A 27 -22.83 -33.90 9.87
N ASP A 28 -21.59 -33.95 10.35
CA ASP A 28 -21.17 -34.75 11.49
C ASP A 28 -20.96 -33.84 12.70
N GLU A 29 -21.09 -34.34 13.92
CA GLU A 29 -21.02 -33.53 15.15
C GLU A 29 -19.77 -32.64 15.21
N PRO A 30 -19.90 -31.37 15.65
CA PRO A 30 -18.81 -30.45 15.62
C PRO A 30 -17.71 -30.84 16.61
N ASP A 31 -16.52 -31.12 16.11
CA ASP A 31 -15.27 -31.13 16.88
C ASP A 31 -15.13 -29.76 17.59
N PRO A 32 -14.98 -29.74 18.92
CA PRO A 32 -14.94 -28.48 19.68
C PRO A 32 -13.79 -27.54 19.34
N ASP A 33 -12.84 -27.94 18.48
CA ASP A 33 -11.74 -27.09 18.05
C ASP A 33 -11.23 -27.47 16.64
N PRO A 34 -11.98 -27.12 15.55
CA PRO A 34 -11.64 -27.50 14.18
C PRO A 34 -10.35 -26.84 13.67
N ILE A 35 -9.73 -25.93 14.45
CA ILE A 35 -8.51 -25.20 14.08
C ILE A 35 -7.28 -25.76 14.83
N ARG A 36 -7.47 -26.60 15.81
CA ARG A 36 -6.39 -27.20 16.61
C ARG A 36 -5.58 -28.18 15.76
N GLY A 37 -4.44 -27.69 15.24
CA GLY A 37 -3.52 -28.51 14.43
C GLY A 37 -3.43 -28.12 12.95
N LEU A 38 -4.23 -27.16 12.49
CA LEU A 38 -4.08 -26.61 11.13
C LEU A 38 -2.90 -25.64 11.11
N VAL A 39 -1.72 -26.16 10.79
CA VAL A 39 -0.56 -25.31 10.49
C VAL A 39 -0.69 -24.84 9.05
N LEU A 40 -1.20 -23.61 8.85
CA LEU A 40 -1.19 -23.00 7.54
C LEU A 40 0.27 -22.70 7.13
N PRO A 41 0.66 -23.02 5.89
CA PRO A 41 1.97 -22.63 5.41
C PRO A 41 2.09 -21.10 5.43
N PRO A 42 3.32 -20.55 5.62
CA PRO A 42 3.53 -19.10 5.54
C PRO A 42 2.97 -18.53 4.24
N LEU A 43 2.36 -17.35 4.29
CA LEU A 43 1.72 -16.72 3.12
C LEU A 43 2.71 -16.59 1.95
N ASP A 44 3.99 -16.30 2.21
CA ASP A 44 5.03 -16.25 1.18
C ASP A 44 5.20 -17.59 0.43
N SER A 45 5.05 -18.71 1.13
CA SER A 45 5.08 -20.03 0.50
C SER A 45 3.90 -20.26 -0.43
N LEU A 46 2.72 -19.75 -0.08
CA LEU A 46 1.52 -19.81 -0.92
C LEU A 46 1.63 -18.86 -2.11
N ILE A 47 2.08 -17.63 -1.90
CA ILE A 47 2.35 -16.64 -2.95
C ILE A 47 3.39 -17.17 -3.94
N GLY A 48 4.47 -17.80 -3.45
CA GLY A 48 5.51 -18.39 -4.26
C GLY A 48 5.03 -19.51 -5.21
N LEU A 49 3.87 -20.11 -4.96
CA LEU A 49 3.24 -21.07 -5.87
C LEU A 49 2.50 -20.38 -7.04
N LEU A 50 2.17 -19.11 -6.90
CA LEU A 50 1.43 -18.33 -7.89
C LEU A 50 2.39 -17.78 -8.95
N ARG A 51 2.60 -18.55 -10.01
CA ARG A 51 3.47 -18.12 -11.11
C ARG A 51 2.92 -16.87 -11.81
N PRO A 52 3.81 -15.96 -12.28
CA PRO A 52 3.39 -14.84 -13.12
C PRO A 52 2.78 -15.35 -14.43
N LEU A 53 1.78 -14.64 -14.93
CA LEU A 53 1.21 -14.90 -16.25
C LEU A 53 2.21 -14.49 -17.33
N PRO A 54 2.19 -15.14 -18.52
CA PRO A 54 3.09 -14.80 -19.61
C PRO A 54 2.69 -13.47 -20.27
N VAL A 55 3.18 -12.37 -19.70
CA VAL A 55 3.04 -11.03 -20.28
C VAL A 55 4.24 -10.80 -21.21
N PRO A 56 4.03 -10.37 -22.46
CA PRO A 56 5.12 -10.04 -23.37
C PRO A 56 6.02 -8.95 -22.81
N GLY A 57 7.34 -9.15 -22.91
CA GLY A 57 8.33 -8.13 -22.56
C GLY A 57 8.31 -6.97 -23.56
N ALA A 58 8.57 -5.76 -23.04
CA ALA A 58 8.68 -4.55 -23.84
C ALA A 58 9.62 -3.55 -23.16
N ASP A 59 10.23 -2.69 -23.95
CA ASP A 59 10.95 -1.53 -23.43
C ASP A 59 10.01 -0.54 -22.79
N TYR A 60 10.48 0.12 -21.73
CA TYR A 60 9.73 1.20 -21.10
C TYR A 60 9.61 2.39 -22.06
N ALA A 61 8.38 2.74 -22.39
CA ALA A 61 8.07 3.80 -23.35
C ALA A 61 7.65 5.14 -22.70
N GLY A 62 7.71 5.23 -21.36
CA GLY A 62 7.35 6.45 -20.63
C GLY A 62 8.48 7.48 -20.59
N ASP A 63 8.13 8.74 -20.31
CA ASP A 63 9.09 9.86 -20.22
C ASP A 63 9.64 10.04 -18.80
N LEU A 64 8.87 9.68 -17.77
CA LEU A 64 9.30 9.78 -16.36
C LEU A 64 10.42 8.77 -16.07
N CYS A 65 11.56 9.26 -15.58
CA CYS A 65 12.73 8.42 -15.28
C CYS A 65 13.13 7.54 -16.48
N LYS A 66 13.22 8.10 -17.67
CA LYS A 66 13.54 7.34 -18.89
C LYS A 66 14.88 6.62 -18.82
N SER A 67 15.88 7.27 -18.18
CA SER A 67 17.21 6.69 -17.92
C SER A 67 17.13 5.44 -17.02
N GLY A 68 16.23 5.43 -16.05
CA GLY A 68 16.22 4.46 -14.94
C GLY A 68 17.37 4.67 -13.96
N GLY A 69 17.99 5.87 -13.96
CA GLY A 69 19.12 6.18 -13.07
C GLY A 69 18.68 6.58 -11.67
N ASP A 70 19.64 6.57 -10.73
CA ASP A 70 19.40 6.85 -9.31
C ASP A 70 18.96 8.29 -9.06
N GLU A 71 19.30 9.21 -9.96
CA GLU A 71 18.87 10.62 -9.91
C GLU A 71 17.33 10.75 -9.86
N CYS A 72 16.61 9.78 -10.44
CA CYS A 72 15.15 9.79 -10.45
C CYS A 72 14.57 9.66 -9.04
N ILE A 73 15.08 8.72 -8.25
CA ILE A 73 14.60 8.51 -6.86
C ILE A 73 15.03 9.68 -5.97
N ASP A 74 16.24 10.20 -6.16
CA ASP A 74 16.70 11.37 -5.39
C ASP A 74 15.78 12.57 -5.59
N GLU A 75 15.38 12.87 -6.83
CA GLU A 75 14.41 13.93 -7.13
C GLU A 75 13.05 13.70 -6.47
N VAL A 76 12.58 12.45 -6.47
CA VAL A 76 11.34 12.08 -5.78
C VAL A 76 11.45 12.34 -4.28
N ILE A 77 12.55 11.92 -3.64
CA ILE A 77 12.80 12.13 -2.21
C ILE A 77 12.81 13.62 -1.86
N ASP A 78 13.51 14.44 -2.65
CA ASP A 78 13.55 15.89 -2.44
C ASP A 78 12.15 16.52 -2.49
N ARG A 79 11.31 16.10 -3.42
CA ARG A 79 9.91 16.55 -3.52
C ARG A 79 9.07 16.06 -2.34
N MET A 80 9.32 14.84 -1.85
CA MET A 80 8.63 14.30 -0.68
C MET A 80 8.98 15.07 0.60
N TYR A 81 10.24 15.43 0.80
CA TYR A 81 10.66 16.28 1.92
C TYR A 81 9.96 17.65 1.87
N GLN A 82 9.99 18.32 0.72
CA GLN A 82 9.32 19.62 0.56
C GLN A 82 7.83 19.55 0.86
N ARG A 83 7.18 18.45 0.42
CA ARG A 83 5.77 18.21 0.73
C ARG A 83 5.54 17.99 2.22
N LEU A 84 6.33 17.10 2.83
CA LEU A 84 6.22 16.78 4.26
C LEU A 84 6.38 18.01 5.12
N ASP A 85 7.38 18.86 4.85
CA ASP A 85 7.60 20.12 5.57
C ASP A 85 6.37 21.03 5.55
N GLY A 86 5.72 21.17 4.39
CA GLY A 86 4.48 21.94 4.27
C GLY A 86 3.32 21.36 5.07
N LEU A 87 3.19 20.05 5.11
CA LEU A 87 2.12 19.35 5.85
C LEU A 87 2.35 19.42 7.36
N VAL A 88 3.59 19.26 7.80
CA VAL A 88 4.00 19.34 9.21
C VAL A 88 3.76 20.75 9.77
N ALA A 89 4.04 21.79 9.00
CA ALA A 89 3.84 23.18 9.42
C ALA A 89 2.38 23.48 9.82
N THR A 90 1.42 22.71 9.31
CA THR A 90 -0.03 22.88 9.59
C THR A 90 -0.64 21.72 10.39
N CYS A 91 0.15 20.77 10.83
CA CYS A 91 -0.32 19.51 11.42
C CYS A 91 -1.39 18.81 10.58
N SER A 92 -1.23 18.85 9.27
CA SER A 92 -2.15 18.17 8.35
C SER A 92 -2.20 16.66 8.64
N HIS A 93 -3.39 16.07 8.57
CA HIS A 93 -3.55 14.63 8.69
C HIS A 93 -2.87 13.85 7.56
N SER A 94 -2.62 14.51 6.41
CA SER A 94 -1.85 13.96 5.29
C SER A 94 -0.35 13.78 5.60
N ALA A 95 0.17 14.41 6.67
CA ALA A 95 1.58 14.28 7.06
C ALA A 95 1.95 12.83 7.40
N ILE A 96 1.03 12.07 8.01
CA ILE A 96 1.22 10.67 8.38
C ILE A 96 1.63 9.82 7.17
N PHE A 97 0.79 9.77 6.14
CA PHE A 97 1.15 8.97 4.97
C PHE A 97 2.36 9.54 4.22
N SER A 98 2.51 10.87 4.18
CA SER A 98 3.68 11.50 3.54
C SER A 98 5.00 11.11 4.19
N LEU A 99 5.06 11.03 5.54
CA LEU A 99 6.24 10.57 6.26
C LEU A 99 6.52 9.09 5.96
N ALA A 100 5.53 8.23 6.13
CA ALA A 100 5.70 6.81 5.89
C ALA A 100 6.15 6.51 4.45
N TYR A 101 5.55 7.20 3.46
CA TYR A 101 5.93 7.00 2.07
C TYR A 101 7.35 7.52 1.78
N LEU A 102 7.76 8.64 2.37
CA LEU A 102 9.15 9.12 2.30
C LEU A 102 10.12 8.06 2.84
N ARG A 103 9.85 7.46 4.01
CA ARG A 103 10.72 6.43 4.60
C ARG A 103 10.80 5.16 3.75
N VAL A 104 9.69 4.76 3.14
CA VAL A 104 9.67 3.65 2.17
C VAL A 104 10.52 3.98 0.94
N THR A 105 10.39 5.18 0.36
CA THR A 105 11.15 5.59 -0.83
C THR A 105 12.65 5.71 -0.55
N GLU A 106 13.04 6.22 0.63
CA GLU A 106 14.45 6.21 1.09
C GLU A 106 15.00 4.78 1.18
N ASN A 107 14.22 3.84 1.71
CA ASN A 107 14.62 2.44 1.79
C ASN A 107 14.71 1.78 0.40
N VAL A 108 13.82 2.12 -0.54
CA VAL A 108 13.91 1.66 -1.93
C VAL A 108 15.21 2.15 -2.56
N ARG A 109 15.53 3.45 -2.42
CA ARG A 109 16.79 4.03 -2.91
C ARG A 109 18.01 3.29 -2.36
N ASP A 110 18.04 3.05 -1.05
CA ASP A 110 19.17 2.39 -0.40
C ASP A 110 19.26 0.91 -0.82
N ALA A 111 18.13 0.25 -1.05
CA ALA A 111 18.10 -1.11 -1.59
C ALA A 111 18.61 -1.18 -3.03
N VAL A 112 18.19 -0.25 -3.91
CA VAL A 112 18.70 -0.11 -5.28
C VAL A 112 20.21 0.08 -5.25
N ARG A 113 20.72 1.05 -4.52
CA ARG A 113 22.15 1.38 -4.43
C ARG A 113 23.02 0.26 -3.83
N SER A 114 22.41 -0.63 -3.07
CA SER A 114 23.12 -1.80 -2.51
C SER A 114 23.14 -3.03 -3.43
N GLY A 115 22.58 -2.94 -4.64
CA GLY A 115 22.47 -4.08 -5.56
C GLY A 115 21.50 -5.15 -5.06
N TYR A 116 20.46 -4.77 -4.32
CA TYR A 116 19.50 -5.72 -3.75
C TYR A 116 18.57 -6.32 -4.81
N PHE A 117 18.35 -5.63 -5.91
CA PHE A 117 17.42 -6.01 -6.98
C PHE A 117 18.17 -6.50 -8.23
N ASP A 118 17.52 -7.32 -9.02
CA ASP A 118 18.06 -7.80 -10.28
C ASP A 118 17.93 -6.75 -11.41
N ASP A 119 16.87 -5.91 -11.37
CA ASP A 119 16.67 -4.78 -12.30
C ASP A 119 16.44 -3.46 -11.55
N GLU A 120 17.53 -2.81 -11.19
CA GLU A 120 17.53 -1.50 -10.51
C GLU A 120 16.84 -0.41 -11.35
N LYS A 121 17.02 -0.43 -12.67
CA LYS A 121 16.40 0.56 -13.56
C LYS A 121 14.88 0.45 -13.58
N TRP A 122 14.38 -0.79 -13.52
CA TRP A 122 12.96 -1.03 -13.41
C TRP A 122 12.41 -0.48 -12.10
N LEU A 123 13.09 -0.72 -10.97
CA LEU A 123 12.70 -0.17 -9.65
C LEU A 123 12.68 1.36 -9.65
N ASN A 124 13.74 2.02 -10.17
CA ASN A 124 13.81 3.47 -10.25
C ASN A 124 12.64 4.07 -11.06
N ARG A 125 12.27 3.44 -12.17
CA ARG A 125 11.10 3.83 -12.97
C ARG A 125 9.78 3.60 -12.24
N VAL A 126 9.64 2.44 -11.60
CA VAL A 126 8.44 2.09 -10.82
C VAL A 126 8.24 3.11 -9.71
N ASP A 127 9.26 3.38 -8.91
CA ASP A 127 9.19 4.32 -7.80
C ASP A 127 8.82 5.73 -8.27
N THR A 128 9.49 6.22 -9.32
CA THR A 128 9.22 7.56 -9.88
C THR A 128 7.79 7.70 -10.42
N VAL A 129 7.32 6.73 -11.19
CA VAL A 129 5.96 6.76 -11.74
C VAL A 129 4.91 6.63 -10.64
N PHE A 130 5.21 5.86 -9.59
CA PHE A 130 4.35 5.67 -8.43
C PHE A 130 4.22 6.96 -7.62
N ALA A 131 5.33 7.61 -7.34
CA ALA A 131 5.35 8.89 -6.64
C ALA A 131 4.61 10.00 -7.41
N GLU A 132 4.73 10.03 -8.74
CA GLU A 132 4.05 11.05 -9.54
C GLU A 132 2.52 10.93 -9.47
N LEU A 133 1.95 9.72 -9.41
CA LEU A 133 0.51 9.54 -9.20
C LEU A 133 0.05 10.08 -7.84
N TYR A 134 0.85 9.89 -6.80
CA TYR A 134 0.59 10.47 -5.48
C TYR A 134 0.62 12.00 -5.51
N PHE A 135 1.67 12.59 -6.07
CA PHE A 135 1.81 14.05 -6.16
C PHE A 135 0.68 14.69 -6.99
N ASP A 136 0.33 14.11 -8.14
CA ASP A 136 -0.79 14.62 -8.96
C ASP A 136 -2.12 14.55 -8.21
N THR A 137 -2.41 13.40 -7.59
CA THR A 137 -3.68 13.18 -6.89
C THR A 137 -3.84 14.15 -5.71
N THR A 138 -2.80 14.27 -4.86
CA THR A 138 -2.85 15.14 -3.69
C THR A 138 -2.87 16.61 -4.07
N SER A 139 -2.06 17.04 -5.05
CA SER A 139 -2.08 18.42 -5.58
C SER A 139 -3.43 18.80 -6.16
N ARG A 140 -4.10 17.88 -6.86
CA ARG A 140 -5.46 18.12 -7.39
C ARG A 140 -6.47 18.23 -6.26
N TRP A 141 -6.36 17.40 -5.23
CA TRP A 141 -7.22 17.47 -4.06
C TRP A 141 -7.08 18.81 -3.34
N GLU A 142 -5.87 19.22 -3.00
CA GLU A 142 -5.53 20.46 -2.30
C GLU A 142 -5.95 21.71 -3.09
N SER A 143 -5.86 21.67 -4.42
CA SER A 143 -6.33 22.75 -5.29
C SER A 143 -7.84 22.76 -5.57
N GLY A 144 -8.61 21.88 -4.91
CA GLY A 144 -10.07 21.76 -5.09
C GLY A 144 -10.51 21.10 -6.39
N ARG A 145 -9.60 20.59 -7.21
CA ARG A 145 -9.89 19.89 -8.48
C ARG A 145 -10.27 18.43 -8.23
N ARG A 146 -11.48 18.21 -7.72
CA ARG A 146 -11.97 16.88 -7.26
C ARG A 146 -12.36 15.92 -8.39
N THR A 147 -12.60 16.44 -9.61
CA THR A 147 -13.03 15.62 -10.76
C THR A 147 -11.94 14.65 -11.19
N GLY A 148 -12.29 13.37 -11.34
CA GLY A 148 -11.38 12.32 -11.80
C GLY A 148 -10.41 11.80 -10.74
N ILE A 149 -10.51 12.25 -9.47
CA ILE A 149 -9.79 11.60 -8.37
C ILE A 149 -10.41 10.23 -8.10
N PRO A 150 -9.61 9.15 -8.02
CA PRO A 150 -10.09 7.80 -7.76
C PRO A 150 -10.89 7.68 -6.45
N ALA A 151 -11.85 6.74 -6.42
CA ALA A 151 -12.74 6.59 -5.26
C ALA A 151 -11.98 6.28 -3.96
N ALA A 152 -10.97 5.41 -4.01
CA ALA A 152 -10.15 5.08 -2.84
C ALA A 152 -9.42 6.32 -2.29
N TRP A 153 -8.85 7.16 -3.17
CA TRP A 153 -8.22 8.42 -2.78
C TRP A 153 -9.23 9.43 -2.23
N ARG A 154 -10.43 9.53 -2.80
CA ARG A 154 -11.47 10.41 -2.23
C ARG A 154 -11.86 9.99 -0.81
N ILE A 155 -11.95 8.68 -0.55
CA ILE A 155 -12.24 8.15 0.79
C ILE A 155 -11.13 8.52 1.77
N ALA A 156 -9.86 8.35 1.37
CA ALA A 156 -8.70 8.66 2.20
C ALA A 156 -8.60 10.15 2.51
N LEU A 157 -8.53 10.99 1.47
CA LEU A 157 -8.33 12.43 1.60
C LEU A 157 -9.53 13.13 2.27
N GLN A 158 -10.76 12.64 2.02
CA GLN A 158 -11.92 13.16 2.74
C GLN A 158 -11.88 12.80 4.23
N ALA A 159 -11.41 11.60 4.59
CA ALA A 159 -11.26 11.21 5.99
C ALA A 159 -10.18 12.05 6.72
N GLU A 160 -9.12 12.46 6.00
CA GLU A 160 -8.11 13.40 6.50
C GLU A 160 -8.70 14.80 6.71
N ASP A 161 -9.41 15.35 5.72
CA ASP A 161 -10.05 16.68 5.81
C ASP A 161 -11.10 16.73 6.94
N ASP A 162 -11.91 15.66 7.07
CA ASP A 162 -12.97 15.53 8.09
C ASP A 162 -12.41 15.18 9.48
N LYS A 163 -11.11 14.80 9.56
CA LYS A 163 -10.48 14.27 10.78
C LYS A 163 -11.26 13.08 11.37
N ALA A 164 -11.80 12.25 10.51
CA ALA A 164 -12.81 11.25 10.85
C ALA A 164 -12.24 9.90 11.32
N VAL A 165 -10.92 9.70 11.21
CA VAL A 165 -10.24 8.46 11.56
C VAL A 165 -8.97 8.74 12.36
N SER A 166 -8.51 7.72 13.13
CA SER A 166 -7.22 7.79 13.84
C SER A 166 -6.04 7.98 12.89
N GLY A 167 -4.87 8.32 13.41
CA GLY A 167 -3.65 8.40 12.62
C GLY A 167 -3.35 7.11 11.85
N LEU A 168 -3.46 5.96 12.52
CA LEU A 168 -3.34 4.66 11.85
C LEU A 168 -4.42 4.47 10.76
N GLY A 169 -5.63 4.98 10.96
CA GLY A 169 -6.68 4.99 9.95
C GLY A 169 -6.31 5.82 8.73
N ASN A 170 -5.74 7.01 8.90
CA ASN A 170 -5.23 7.84 7.80
C ASN A 170 -4.12 7.13 7.04
N PHE A 171 -3.15 6.55 7.76
CA PHE A 171 -2.08 5.74 7.17
C PHE A 171 -2.64 4.59 6.32
N MET A 172 -3.52 3.77 6.86
CA MET A 172 -4.09 2.61 6.18
C MET A 172 -4.97 2.99 4.97
N LEU A 173 -5.73 4.09 5.05
CA LEU A 173 -6.56 4.58 3.96
C LEU A 173 -5.72 5.06 2.77
N ALA A 174 -4.70 5.86 3.02
CA ALA A 174 -3.82 6.36 1.97
C ALA A 174 -2.95 5.24 1.39
N MET A 175 -2.44 4.32 2.23
CA MET A 175 -1.74 3.12 1.75
C MET A 175 -2.62 2.25 0.85
N ASN A 176 -3.88 2.00 1.24
CA ASN A 176 -4.82 1.26 0.39
C ASN A 176 -5.03 1.96 -0.96
N ALA A 177 -5.24 3.28 -0.95
CA ALA A 177 -5.46 4.04 -2.18
C ALA A 177 -4.21 4.00 -3.09
N HIS A 178 -3.03 4.17 -2.52
CA HIS A 178 -1.79 4.18 -3.28
C HIS A 178 -1.39 2.78 -3.76
N ILE A 179 -1.43 1.77 -2.91
CA ILE A 179 -1.01 0.41 -3.24
C ILE A 179 -2.09 -0.29 -4.07
N ASN A 180 -3.31 -0.44 -3.55
CA ASN A 180 -4.32 -1.27 -4.22
C ASN A 180 -4.92 -0.63 -5.47
N ARG A 181 -4.93 0.72 -5.53
CA ARG A 181 -5.46 1.41 -6.70
C ARG A 181 -4.38 1.85 -7.68
N ASP A 182 -3.32 2.56 -7.23
CA ASP A 182 -2.37 3.17 -8.17
C ASP A 182 -1.31 2.19 -8.66
N PHE A 183 -0.77 1.36 -7.77
CA PHE A 183 0.38 0.51 -8.08
C PHE A 183 0.14 -0.48 -9.24
N PRO A 184 -1.06 -1.11 -9.42
CA PRO A 184 -1.31 -1.93 -10.61
C PRO A 184 -1.11 -1.19 -11.93
N TYR A 185 -1.51 0.08 -11.99
CA TYR A 185 -1.32 0.91 -13.20
C TYR A 185 0.14 1.24 -13.43
N VAL A 186 0.91 1.46 -12.35
CA VAL A 186 2.35 1.71 -12.41
C VAL A 186 3.07 0.50 -12.97
N ILE A 187 2.86 -0.69 -12.38
CA ILE A 187 3.48 -1.94 -12.82
C ILE A 187 3.10 -2.25 -14.28
N ALA A 188 1.82 -2.08 -14.65
CA ALA A 188 1.39 -2.29 -16.03
C ALA A 188 2.01 -1.28 -17.02
N LYS A 189 2.27 -0.05 -16.57
CA LYS A 189 2.88 1.02 -17.39
C LYS A 189 4.39 0.85 -17.54
N VAL A 190 5.09 0.51 -16.46
CA VAL A 190 6.55 0.34 -16.48
C VAL A 190 6.94 -0.98 -17.13
N GLY A 191 6.10 -2.02 -16.97
CA GLY A 191 6.28 -3.34 -17.56
C GLY A 191 6.45 -4.43 -16.49
N LEU A 192 5.75 -5.55 -16.69
CA LEU A 192 5.84 -6.73 -15.82
C LEU A 192 7.00 -7.66 -16.23
N THR A 193 7.48 -7.49 -17.45
CA THR A 193 8.44 -8.40 -18.08
C THR A 193 9.47 -7.58 -18.85
N ALA A 194 10.74 -7.85 -18.61
CA ALA A 194 11.85 -7.25 -19.33
C ALA A 194 11.84 -7.65 -20.83
N PRO A 195 12.53 -6.91 -21.72
CA PRO A 195 12.58 -7.21 -23.15
C PRO A 195 13.10 -8.62 -23.48
N ASP A 196 13.94 -9.20 -22.62
CA ASP A 196 14.46 -10.56 -22.76
C ASP A 196 13.47 -11.66 -22.32
N GLY A 197 12.31 -11.30 -21.79
CA GLY A 197 11.28 -12.21 -21.30
C GLY A 197 11.38 -12.51 -19.81
N THR A 198 12.32 -11.94 -19.08
CA THR A 198 12.45 -12.11 -17.61
C THR A 198 11.35 -11.36 -16.88
N SER A 199 10.61 -12.03 -16.00
CA SER A 199 9.57 -11.39 -15.17
C SER A 199 10.17 -10.59 -14.02
N HIS A 200 9.71 -9.36 -13.80
CA HIS A 200 10.08 -8.54 -12.66
C HIS A 200 9.39 -8.94 -11.35
N LYS A 201 8.56 -10.01 -11.36
CA LYS A 201 7.86 -10.45 -10.15
C LYS A 201 8.81 -10.80 -9.00
N ALA A 202 9.97 -11.34 -9.30
CA ALA A 202 10.98 -11.67 -8.29
C ALA A 202 11.45 -10.42 -7.53
N ASP A 203 11.73 -9.33 -8.21
CA ASP A 203 12.11 -8.05 -7.59
C ASP A 203 10.94 -7.42 -6.84
N HIS A 204 9.74 -7.46 -7.44
CA HIS A 204 8.53 -7.01 -6.76
C HIS A 204 8.31 -7.74 -5.44
N ASP A 205 8.40 -9.07 -5.40
CA ASP A 205 8.15 -9.88 -4.19
C ASP A 205 9.29 -9.75 -3.17
N ARG A 206 10.54 -9.66 -3.63
CA ARG A 206 11.74 -9.52 -2.78
C ARG A 206 11.63 -8.33 -1.84
N TYR A 207 11.04 -7.23 -2.28
CA TYR A 207 10.88 -6.04 -1.46
C TYR A 207 9.99 -6.23 -0.23
N ASN A 208 9.14 -7.27 -0.18
CA ASN A 208 8.30 -7.57 1.00
C ASN A 208 9.14 -7.73 2.28
N GLN A 209 10.33 -8.33 2.18
CA GLN A 209 11.23 -8.50 3.33
C GLN A 209 11.78 -7.17 3.86
N ARG A 210 12.00 -6.19 2.97
CA ARG A 210 12.43 -4.85 3.37
C ARG A 210 11.31 -4.08 4.03
N LEU A 211 10.09 -4.19 3.54
CA LEU A 211 8.92 -3.55 4.15
C LEU A 211 8.72 -4.00 5.60
N ASP A 212 8.92 -5.28 5.91
CA ASP A 212 8.77 -5.78 7.28
C ASP A 212 9.68 -5.05 8.28
N SER A 213 10.88 -4.70 7.87
CA SER A 213 11.84 -3.99 8.72
C SER A 213 11.52 -2.50 8.92
N LEU A 214 10.57 -1.96 8.14
CA LEU A 214 10.20 -0.55 8.20
C LEU A 214 9.03 -0.25 9.14
N TYR A 215 8.18 -1.24 9.46
CA TYR A 215 6.98 -0.97 10.26
C TYR A 215 7.30 -0.37 11.62
N ALA A 216 8.16 -1.02 12.40
CA ALA A 216 8.49 -0.56 13.74
C ALA A 216 9.13 0.84 13.76
N PRO A 217 10.20 1.15 13.00
CA PRO A 217 10.79 2.48 13.02
C PRO A 217 9.87 3.57 12.48
N VAL A 218 9.06 3.29 11.45
CA VAL A 218 8.10 4.25 10.91
C VAL A 218 7.01 4.53 11.94
N PHE A 219 6.41 3.52 12.56
CA PHE A 219 5.37 3.70 13.57
C PHE A 219 5.89 4.44 14.80
N ALA A 220 7.12 4.17 15.23
CA ALA A 220 7.75 4.92 16.31
C ALA A 220 7.97 6.40 15.94
N GLU A 221 8.32 6.72 14.70
CA GLU A 221 8.45 8.09 14.24
C GLU A 221 7.07 8.79 14.16
N GLU A 222 6.05 8.10 13.65
CA GLU A 222 4.66 8.60 13.60
C GLU A 222 4.13 8.90 15.01
N ALA A 223 4.34 7.98 15.96
CA ALA A 223 3.94 8.15 17.35
C ALA A 223 4.61 9.36 17.99
N ARG A 224 5.91 9.51 17.77
CA ARG A 224 6.67 10.62 18.33
C ARG A 224 6.21 11.97 17.78
N ARG A 225 5.92 12.07 16.49
CA ARG A 225 5.67 13.35 15.81
C ARG A 225 4.19 13.70 15.71
N PHE A 226 3.35 12.76 15.33
CA PHE A 226 2.02 13.09 14.82
C PHE A 226 0.87 12.51 15.64
N ASP A 227 0.96 11.28 16.10
CA ASP A 227 -0.14 10.64 16.82
C ASP A 227 0.37 9.60 17.82
N PRO A 228 0.37 9.89 19.14
CA PRO A 228 0.91 8.96 20.12
C PRO A 228 0.17 7.62 20.19
N THR A 229 -1.00 7.49 19.55
CA THR A 229 -1.73 6.22 19.50
C THR A 229 -1.11 5.18 18.56
N PHE A 230 -0.13 5.57 17.73
CA PHE A 230 0.66 4.59 16.99
C PHE A 230 1.48 3.65 17.89
N ASP A 231 1.93 4.09 19.06
CA ASP A 231 2.60 3.23 20.03
C ASP A 231 1.65 2.21 20.69
N ASP A 232 0.36 2.52 20.77
CA ASP A 232 -0.65 1.60 21.29
C ASP A 232 -0.82 0.35 20.39
N VAL A 233 -0.36 0.43 19.13
CA VAL A 233 -0.36 -0.66 18.14
C VAL A 233 0.92 -1.48 18.21
N ASN A 234 1.95 -0.99 18.87
CA ASN A 234 3.28 -1.61 18.94
C ASN A 234 3.37 -2.68 20.04
N ALA A 235 2.32 -3.48 20.22
CA ALA A 235 2.25 -4.53 21.25
C ALA A 235 3.05 -5.80 20.90
N GLY A 236 4.02 -5.70 19.98
CA GLY A 236 5.01 -6.75 19.72
C GLY A 236 4.77 -7.55 18.42
N THR A 237 5.52 -8.61 18.25
CA THR A 237 5.69 -9.42 17.04
C THR A 237 4.42 -9.90 16.32
N VAL A 238 3.26 -9.93 16.97
CA VAL A 238 2.01 -10.42 16.37
C VAL A 238 1.42 -9.39 15.42
N GLU A 239 1.45 -8.10 15.77
CA GLU A 239 0.88 -7.02 14.94
C GLU A 239 1.76 -6.70 13.75
N GLU A 240 3.07 -6.73 13.90
CA GLU A 240 4.02 -6.65 12.79
C GLU A 240 3.79 -7.79 11.79
N THR A 241 3.54 -9.01 12.29
CA THR A 241 3.22 -10.17 11.46
C THR A 241 1.92 -9.97 10.69
N ILE A 242 0.87 -9.42 11.32
CA ILE A 242 -0.41 -9.15 10.68
C ILE A 242 -0.26 -8.06 9.62
N ALA A 243 0.44 -6.97 9.90
CA ALA A 243 0.72 -5.91 8.94
C ALA A 243 1.47 -6.45 7.71
N GLY A 244 2.49 -7.28 7.95
CA GLY A 244 3.23 -7.95 6.90
C GLY A 244 2.37 -8.87 6.03
N VAL A 245 1.48 -9.65 6.63
CA VAL A 245 0.54 -10.53 5.90
C VAL A 245 -0.43 -9.72 5.04
N ILE A 246 -1.00 -8.64 5.56
CA ILE A 246 -1.88 -7.75 4.79
C ILE A 246 -1.13 -7.15 3.62
N MET A 247 0.07 -6.63 3.86
CA MET A 247 0.89 -6.01 2.82
C MET A 247 1.26 -6.99 1.70
N ARG A 248 1.68 -8.20 2.05
CA ARG A 248 1.97 -9.25 1.05
C ARG A 248 0.75 -9.61 0.23
N GLY A 249 -0.42 -9.74 0.87
CA GLY A 249 -1.68 -9.98 0.18
C GLY A 249 -2.04 -8.84 -0.78
N TRP A 250 -1.90 -7.58 -0.37
CA TRP A 250 -2.13 -6.43 -1.23
C TRP A 250 -1.14 -6.39 -2.39
N ARG A 251 0.15 -6.61 -2.16
CA ARG A 251 1.16 -6.59 -3.20
C ARG A 251 0.99 -7.72 -4.21
N GLU A 252 0.55 -8.90 -3.77
CA GLU A 252 0.18 -9.98 -4.70
C GLU A 252 -1.03 -9.58 -5.56
N MET A 253 -2.07 -8.99 -4.98
CA MET A 253 -3.22 -8.47 -5.74
C MET A 253 -2.82 -7.35 -6.72
N VAL A 254 -1.89 -6.48 -6.34
CA VAL A 254 -1.30 -5.47 -7.25
C VAL A 254 -0.72 -6.13 -8.48
N TRP A 255 0.07 -7.18 -8.30
CA TRP A 255 0.66 -7.89 -9.43
C TRP A 255 -0.41 -8.51 -10.34
N ARG A 256 -1.41 -9.19 -9.76
CA ARG A 256 -2.52 -9.80 -10.51
C ARG A 256 -3.34 -8.77 -11.28
N HIS A 257 -3.65 -7.64 -10.68
CA HIS A 257 -4.33 -6.54 -11.34
C HIS A 257 -3.49 -5.92 -12.47
N ALA A 258 -2.17 -5.82 -12.28
CA ALA A 258 -1.27 -5.36 -13.34
C ALA A 258 -1.23 -6.35 -14.54
N GLU A 259 -1.23 -7.65 -14.27
CA GLU A 259 -1.37 -8.68 -15.32
C GLU A 259 -2.68 -8.54 -16.10
N LEU A 260 -3.82 -8.30 -15.41
CA LEU A 260 -5.12 -8.06 -16.07
C LEU A 260 -5.06 -6.84 -17.00
N LEU A 261 -4.45 -5.75 -16.56
CA LEU A 261 -4.27 -4.54 -17.36
C LEU A 261 -3.36 -4.79 -18.58
N ALA A 262 -2.24 -5.46 -18.39
CA ALA A 262 -1.26 -5.74 -19.44
C ALA A 262 -1.78 -6.72 -20.51
N LEU A 263 -2.62 -7.68 -20.10
CA LEU A 263 -3.21 -8.67 -20.99
C LEU A 263 -4.53 -8.22 -21.63
N ALA A 264 -5.07 -7.07 -21.25
CA ALA A 264 -6.31 -6.51 -21.82
C ALA A 264 -6.10 -6.03 -23.26
N ARG A 265 -6.55 -6.81 -24.23
CA ARG A 265 -6.38 -6.56 -25.67
C ARG A 265 -7.51 -5.76 -26.29
N THR A 266 -8.67 -5.67 -25.63
CA THR A 266 -9.83 -4.92 -26.11
C THR A 266 -10.20 -3.79 -25.16
N PRO A 267 -10.87 -2.72 -25.64
CA PRO A 267 -11.38 -1.65 -24.76
C PRO A 267 -12.28 -2.18 -23.64
N LEU A 268 -13.10 -3.20 -23.92
CA LEU A 268 -13.98 -3.80 -22.92
C LEU A 268 -13.17 -4.50 -21.81
N GLN A 269 -12.18 -5.34 -22.18
CA GLN A 269 -11.30 -5.99 -21.20
C GLN A 269 -10.58 -4.98 -20.34
N ARG A 270 -10.04 -3.92 -20.93
CA ARG A 270 -9.39 -2.83 -20.20
C ARG A 270 -10.35 -2.14 -19.22
N THR A 271 -11.56 -1.84 -19.67
CA THR A 271 -12.59 -1.23 -18.80
C THR A 271 -12.97 -2.14 -17.64
N LEU A 272 -13.07 -3.45 -17.86
CA LEU A 272 -13.39 -4.41 -16.80
C LEU A 272 -12.25 -4.51 -15.77
N ALA A 273 -10.99 -4.62 -16.22
CA ALA A 273 -9.82 -4.62 -15.34
C ALA A 273 -9.74 -3.34 -14.50
N GLN A 274 -9.95 -2.17 -15.11
CA GLN A 274 -10.00 -0.89 -14.41
C GLN A 274 -11.10 -0.84 -13.37
N ARG A 275 -12.32 -1.29 -13.71
CA ARG A 275 -13.45 -1.32 -12.76
C ARG A 275 -13.17 -2.25 -11.57
N GLU A 276 -12.54 -3.38 -11.80
CA GLU A 276 -12.17 -4.30 -10.73
C GLU A 276 -11.21 -3.62 -9.74
N ILE A 277 -10.12 -3.01 -10.23
CA ILE A 277 -9.15 -2.29 -9.42
C ILE A 277 -9.83 -1.18 -8.61
N GLU A 278 -10.62 -0.33 -9.27
CA GLU A 278 -11.32 0.78 -8.61
C GLU A 278 -12.30 0.29 -7.55
N THR A 279 -13.05 -0.79 -7.83
CA THR A 279 -14.01 -1.36 -6.89
C THR A 279 -13.30 -2.01 -5.71
N TYR A 280 -12.26 -2.80 -5.97
CA TYR A 280 -11.47 -3.45 -4.92
C TYR A 280 -10.88 -2.43 -3.95
N ALA A 281 -10.16 -1.43 -4.45
CA ALA A 281 -9.54 -0.40 -3.62
C ALA A 281 -10.58 0.46 -2.86
N ALA A 282 -11.72 0.79 -3.49
CA ALA A 282 -12.77 1.56 -2.84
C ALA A 282 -13.45 0.78 -1.71
N LEU A 283 -13.76 -0.50 -1.90
CA LEU A 283 -14.36 -1.35 -0.86
C LEU A 283 -13.41 -1.53 0.33
N GLN A 284 -12.13 -1.77 0.10
CA GLN A 284 -11.11 -1.81 1.15
C GLN A 284 -11.08 -0.48 1.91
N GLY A 285 -11.09 0.66 1.20
CA GLY A 285 -11.09 1.98 1.81
C GLY A 285 -12.31 2.22 2.71
N LEU A 286 -13.52 1.82 2.28
CA LEU A 286 -14.73 1.93 3.10
C LEU A 286 -14.65 1.08 4.37
N MET A 287 -14.11 -0.15 4.28
CA MET A 287 -13.92 -1.01 5.46
C MET A 287 -12.90 -0.41 6.43
N ILE A 288 -11.76 0.06 5.93
CA ILE A 288 -10.73 0.72 6.75
C ILE A 288 -11.31 1.94 7.44
N ARG A 289 -12.01 2.82 6.71
CA ARG A 289 -12.65 4.01 7.29
C ARG A 289 -13.59 3.65 8.45
N GLN A 290 -14.40 2.61 8.27
CA GLN A 290 -15.34 2.16 9.31
C GLN A 290 -14.62 1.59 10.55
N LEU A 291 -13.51 0.86 10.34
CA LEU A 291 -12.76 0.22 11.43
C LEU A 291 -11.97 1.21 12.30
N PHE A 292 -11.47 2.29 11.68
CA PHE A 292 -10.59 3.27 12.33
C PHE A 292 -11.30 4.59 12.66
N GLN A 293 -12.62 4.63 12.58
CA GLN A 293 -13.41 5.84 12.92
C GLN A 293 -13.22 6.24 14.38
N ILE A 294 -13.02 7.54 14.60
CA ILE A 294 -12.88 8.16 15.92
C ILE A 294 -13.93 9.26 16.11
N PRO A 295 -14.30 9.58 17.37
CA PRO A 295 -15.27 10.64 17.65
C PRO A 295 -14.69 12.05 17.42
N ASP A 296 -13.40 12.25 17.67
CA ASP A 296 -12.67 13.50 17.47
C ASP A 296 -11.16 13.25 17.35
N SER A 297 -10.40 14.26 16.92
CA SER A 297 -8.95 14.23 16.75
C SER A 297 -8.17 15.15 17.70
N GLU A 298 -8.82 15.72 18.72
CA GLU A 298 -8.25 16.77 19.57
C GLU A 298 -6.91 16.36 20.20
N ARG A 299 -6.83 15.13 20.73
CA ARG A 299 -5.60 14.60 21.33
C ARG A 299 -4.45 14.54 20.34
N ARG A 300 -4.71 14.04 19.12
CA ARG A 300 -3.72 13.95 18.04
C ARG A 300 -3.28 15.34 17.59
N ASP A 301 -4.23 16.25 17.36
CA ASP A 301 -3.93 17.59 16.87
C ASP A 301 -3.09 18.38 17.89
N ALA A 302 -3.40 18.26 19.19
CA ALA A 302 -2.60 18.85 20.25
C ALA A 302 -1.19 18.24 20.33
N TRP A 303 -1.07 16.92 20.13
CA TRP A 303 0.23 16.23 20.10
C TRP A 303 1.09 16.71 18.95
N CYS A 304 0.55 16.71 17.74
CA CYS A 304 1.27 17.20 16.55
C CYS A 304 1.70 18.67 16.69
N ALA A 305 0.85 19.53 17.25
CA ALA A 305 1.21 20.93 17.50
C ALA A 305 2.42 21.09 18.43
N ALA A 306 2.61 20.16 19.36
CA ALA A 306 3.73 20.16 20.30
C ALA A 306 5.01 19.48 19.75
N HIS A 307 4.88 18.45 18.92
CA HIS A 307 5.98 17.53 18.57
C HIS A 307 6.19 17.36 17.05
N GLY A 308 5.32 17.87 16.22
CA GLY A 308 5.38 17.63 14.76
C GLY A 308 6.71 18.03 14.11
N GLN A 309 7.40 19.01 14.70
CA GLN A 309 8.70 19.50 14.22
C GLN A 309 9.91 18.71 14.76
N ASP A 310 9.68 17.71 15.63
CA ASP A 310 10.73 16.89 16.24
C ASP A 310 11.24 15.82 15.25
N GLY A 311 11.83 16.24 14.13
CA GLY A 311 12.26 15.40 13.03
C GLY A 311 13.75 15.30 12.84
#